data_c44b2d1e33b55c48f26ed11a3e888df1
#
_entry.id   c44b2d1e33b55c48f26ed11a3e888df1
#
_cell.length_a   1.000
_cell.length_b   1.000
_cell.length_c   1.000
_cell.angle_alpha   90.00
_cell.angle_beta   90.00
_cell.angle_gamma   90.00
#
_symmetry.space_group_name_H-M   'P 1'
#
loop_
_entity.id
_entity.type
_entity.pdbx_description
1 polymer ?
#
loop_
_entity_poly.entity_id
_entity_poly.type
_entity_poly.pdbx_seq_one_letter_code
_entity_poly.pdbx_strand_id
1 'polypeptide(L)'
;QAMAYRATATRIDRDQALRERILEQALARVIAGGFAALTMQALADDVGIATGSLYRHFSNKGVLAAEVFARASQREVDALATTLRAPGAAPQRLAAGIQQFAARAWYSRRLAYALIAEPVEPQVDEQRLLYRQAYAELFGDLLQEGMAAGLFAQQPLALIAACLVGAIAEALVGPLAPAGQSPQPDPQQLAAVSLTLSH
;
A
#
# COMPACT_ATOMS: atom_id res chain seq x y z
N GLN A 1 32.60 -27.26 -17.11
CA GLN A 1 31.60 -26.20 -17.35
C GLN A 1 30.33 -26.36 -16.51
N ALA A 2 29.80 -27.58 -16.30
CA ALA A 2 28.57 -27.83 -15.51
C ALA A 2 28.71 -27.50 -14.00
N MET A 3 29.88 -27.72 -13.40
CA MET A 3 30.13 -27.40 -11.98
C MET A 3 30.19 -25.87 -11.73
N ALA A 4 30.80 -25.10 -12.63
CA ALA A 4 30.86 -23.64 -12.51
C ALA A 4 29.45 -23.01 -12.66
N TYR A 5 28.62 -23.53 -13.56
CA TYR A 5 27.26 -23.08 -13.75
C TYR A 5 26.37 -23.36 -12.51
N ARG A 6 26.47 -24.56 -11.90
CA ARG A 6 25.75 -24.88 -10.65
C ARG A 6 26.19 -24.01 -9.47
N ALA A 7 27.48 -23.74 -9.32
CA ALA A 7 27.99 -22.87 -8.26
C ALA A 7 27.49 -21.43 -8.41
N THR A 8 27.37 -20.94 -9.65
CA THR A 8 26.85 -19.59 -9.95
C THR A 8 25.36 -19.52 -9.66
N ALA A 9 24.55 -20.50 -10.07
CA ALA A 9 23.12 -20.56 -9.79
C ALA A 9 22.86 -20.59 -8.27
N THR A 10 23.56 -21.42 -7.52
CA THR A 10 23.43 -21.49 -6.05
C THR A 10 23.81 -20.18 -5.36
N ARG A 11 24.77 -19.42 -5.90
CA ARG A 11 25.14 -18.12 -5.38
C ARG A 11 24.06 -17.08 -5.64
N ILE A 12 23.47 -17.07 -6.83
CA ILE A 12 22.36 -16.18 -7.21
C ILE A 12 21.15 -16.47 -6.30
N ASP A 13 20.81 -17.72 -6.08
CA ASP A 13 19.69 -18.13 -5.23
C ASP A 13 19.89 -17.66 -3.78
N ARG A 14 21.10 -17.78 -3.23
CA ARG A 14 21.42 -17.30 -1.88
C ARG A 14 21.34 -15.76 -1.77
N ASP A 15 21.79 -15.07 -2.80
CA ASP A 15 21.76 -13.60 -2.86
C ASP A 15 20.32 -13.10 -2.91
N GLN A 16 19.47 -13.72 -3.72
CA GLN A 16 18.03 -13.42 -3.79
C GLN A 16 17.32 -13.74 -2.46
N ALA A 17 17.61 -14.86 -1.83
CA ALA A 17 17.05 -15.24 -0.53
C ALA A 17 17.43 -14.22 0.57
N LEU A 18 18.67 -13.75 0.57
CA LEU A 18 19.10 -12.69 1.49
C LEU A 18 18.37 -11.37 1.22
N ARG A 19 18.22 -11.00 -0.05
CA ARG A 19 17.50 -9.79 -0.44
C ARG A 19 16.04 -9.82 0.03
N GLU A 20 15.36 -10.96 -0.13
CA GLU A 20 14.01 -11.17 0.38
C GLU A 20 13.93 -11.04 1.91
N ARG A 21 14.86 -11.64 2.65
CA ARG A 21 14.93 -11.50 4.11
C ARG A 21 15.13 -10.04 4.54
N ILE A 22 15.96 -9.28 3.83
CA ILE A 22 16.14 -7.85 4.09
C ILE A 22 14.81 -7.11 3.93
N LEU A 23 14.09 -7.33 2.85
CA LEU A 23 12.79 -6.68 2.60
C LEU A 23 11.72 -7.09 3.61
N GLU A 24 11.68 -8.34 4.02
CA GLU A 24 10.76 -8.82 5.07
C GLU A 24 11.03 -8.16 6.42
N GLN A 25 12.29 -8.07 6.84
CA GLN A 25 12.67 -7.42 8.09
C GLN A 25 12.45 -5.89 8.03
N ALA A 26 12.71 -5.27 6.88
CA ALA A 26 12.41 -3.87 6.66
C ALA A 26 10.91 -3.58 6.78
N LEU A 27 10.07 -4.41 6.16
CA LEU A 27 8.62 -4.30 6.28
C LEU A 27 8.16 -4.48 7.73
N ALA A 28 8.72 -5.44 8.46
CA ALA A 28 8.41 -5.64 9.88
C ALA A 28 8.71 -4.38 10.72
N ARG A 29 9.81 -3.68 10.45
CA ARG A 29 10.13 -2.40 11.09
C ARG A 29 9.12 -1.31 10.76
N VAL A 30 8.70 -1.20 9.52
CA VAL A 30 7.69 -0.21 9.09
C VAL A 30 6.34 -0.50 9.73
N ILE A 31 5.95 -1.75 9.83
CA ILE A 31 4.72 -2.18 10.52
C ILE A 31 4.76 -1.77 12.01
N ALA A 32 5.90 -1.95 12.67
CA ALA A 32 6.05 -1.66 14.09
C ALA A 32 6.17 -0.16 14.40
N GLY A 33 6.86 0.61 13.56
CA GLY A 33 7.25 1.99 13.89
C GLY A 33 7.17 3.00 12.74
N GLY A 34 6.65 2.63 11.57
CA GLY A 34 6.65 3.47 10.37
C GLY A 34 8.03 3.53 9.71
N PHE A 35 8.14 4.32 8.65
CA PHE A 35 9.42 4.53 7.95
C PHE A 35 10.47 5.21 8.82
N ALA A 36 10.07 6.01 9.81
CA ALA A 36 10.99 6.61 10.77
C ALA A 36 11.78 5.57 11.59
N ALA A 37 11.22 4.38 11.81
CA ALA A 37 11.89 3.28 12.50
C ALA A 37 12.84 2.47 11.59
N LEU A 38 12.82 2.72 10.29
CA LEU A 38 13.67 2.04 9.32
C LEU A 38 14.98 2.79 9.18
N THR A 39 16.05 2.24 9.77
CA THR A 39 17.43 2.71 9.57
C THR A 39 18.29 1.58 9.03
N MET A 40 19.31 1.90 8.24
CA MET A 40 20.19 0.88 7.64
C MET A 40 20.92 0.09 8.72
N GLN A 41 21.40 0.74 9.78
CA GLN A 41 22.09 0.07 10.88
C GLN A 41 21.18 -0.91 11.63
N ALA A 42 20.00 -0.46 12.04
CA ALA A 42 19.05 -1.30 12.77
C ALA A 42 18.58 -2.48 11.93
N LEU A 43 18.37 -2.27 10.62
CA LEU A 43 17.98 -3.33 9.71
C LEU A 43 19.11 -4.37 9.51
N ALA A 44 20.34 -3.92 9.35
CA ALA A 44 21.51 -4.82 9.26
C ALA A 44 21.62 -5.70 10.51
N ASP A 45 21.42 -5.14 11.70
CA ASP A 45 21.39 -5.86 12.97
C ASP A 45 20.26 -6.90 13.02
N ASP A 46 19.06 -6.55 12.58
CA ASP A 46 17.90 -7.48 12.54
C ASP A 46 18.14 -8.66 11.59
N VAL A 47 18.75 -8.41 10.45
CA VAL A 47 19.06 -9.44 9.44
C VAL A 47 20.27 -10.28 9.85
N GLY A 48 21.14 -9.75 10.72
CA GLY A 48 22.37 -10.38 11.17
C GLY A 48 23.49 -10.30 10.12
N ILE A 49 23.60 -9.17 9.44
CA ILE A 49 24.63 -8.90 8.42
C ILE A 49 25.35 -7.59 8.71
N ALA A 50 26.55 -7.42 8.15
CA ALA A 50 27.24 -6.14 8.19
C ALA A 50 26.50 -5.09 7.36
N THR A 51 26.50 -3.83 7.80
CA THR A 51 25.88 -2.71 7.11
C THR A 51 26.38 -2.58 5.65
N GLY A 52 27.67 -2.82 5.41
CA GLY A 52 28.23 -2.83 4.06
C GLY A 52 27.64 -3.90 3.15
N SER A 53 27.20 -5.04 3.71
CA SER A 53 26.48 -6.07 2.96
C SER A 53 25.08 -5.62 2.57
N LEU A 54 24.40 -4.88 3.44
CA LEU A 54 23.10 -4.29 3.16
C LEU A 54 23.19 -3.28 2.00
N TYR A 55 24.21 -2.41 2.00
CA TYR A 55 24.43 -1.44 0.92
C TYR A 55 24.78 -2.05 -0.44
N ARG A 56 25.22 -3.31 -0.49
CA ARG A 56 25.38 -4.03 -1.77
C ARG A 56 24.05 -4.40 -2.41
N HIS A 57 23.00 -4.59 -1.63
CA HIS A 57 21.64 -4.89 -2.12
C HIS A 57 20.81 -3.63 -2.39
N PHE A 58 21.00 -2.59 -1.60
CA PHE A 58 20.25 -1.33 -1.67
C PHE A 58 21.20 -0.16 -1.52
N SER A 59 21.34 0.64 -2.56
CA SER A 59 22.31 1.73 -2.64
C SER A 59 22.15 2.81 -1.56
N ASN A 60 20.93 3.00 -1.07
CA ASN A 60 20.60 3.92 0.02
C ASN A 60 19.26 3.55 0.66
N LYS A 61 18.94 4.22 1.79
CA LYS A 61 17.69 4.01 2.52
C LYS A 61 16.45 4.31 1.68
N GLY A 62 16.47 5.36 0.84
CA GLY A 62 15.34 5.75 0.00
C GLY A 62 14.95 4.67 -1.00
N VAL A 63 15.93 4.02 -1.63
CA VAL A 63 15.70 2.90 -2.56
C VAL A 63 15.09 1.69 -1.83
N LEU A 64 15.64 1.34 -0.67
CA LEU A 64 15.08 0.27 0.16
C LEU A 64 13.65 0.58 0.60
N ALA A 65 13.43 1.77 1.14
CA ALA A 65 12.13 2.21 1.63
C ALA A 65 11.08 2.23 0.51
N ALA A 66 11.45 2.65 -0.70
CA ALA A 66 10.57 2.62 -1.87
C ALA A 66 10.13 1.20 -2.24
N GLU A 67 11.02 0.21 -2.18
CA GLU A 67 10.64 -1.19 -2.41
C GLU A 67 9.73 -1.74 -1.32
N VAL A 68 10.01 -1.41 -0.06
CA VAL A 68 9.14 -1.79 1.07
C VAL A 68 7.75 -1.18 0.91
N PHE A 69 7.69 0.11 0.53
CA PHE A 69 6.43 0.80 0.25
C PHE A 69 5.65 0.11 -0.87
N ALA A 70 6.30 -0.16 -1.99
CA ALA A 70 5.68 -0.84 -3.13
C ALA A 70 5.15 -2.22 -2.76
N ARG A 71 5.90 -3.00 -2.01
CA ARG A 71 5.50 -4.35 -1.56
C ARG A 71 4.29 -4.30 -0.63
N ALA A 72 4.28 -3.40 0.35
CA ALA A 72 3.16 -3.22 1.26
C ALA A 72 1.91 -2.71 0.52
N SER A 73 2.06 -1.69 -0.31
CA SER A 73 0.95 -1.10 -1.07
C SER A 73 0.36 -2.09 -2.08
N GLN A 74 1.19 -2.91 -2.73
CA GLN A 74 0.69 -3.91 -3.68
C GLN A 74 -0.23 -4.93 -3.00
N ARG A 75 0.07 -5.35 -1.78
CA ARG A 75 -0.80 -6.24 -0.99
C ARG A 75 -2.18 -5.63 -0.74
N GLU A 76 -2.22 -4.32 -0.46
CA GLU A 76 -3.48 -3.62 -0.24
C GLU A 76 -4.27 -3.42 -1.54
N VAL A 77 -3.59 -3.08 -2.63
CA VAL A 77 -4.20 -3.01 -3.98
C VAL A 77 -4.79 -4.35 -4.39
N ASP A 78 -4.07 -5.44 -4.20
CA ASP A 78 -4.53 -6.79 -4.54
C ASP A 78 -5.76 -7.19 -3.70
N ALA A 79 -5.76 -6.88 -2.41
CA ALA A 79 -6.90 -7.14 -1.53
C ALA A 79 -8.14 -6.35 -1.97
N LEU A 80 -7.98 -5.06 -2.28
CA LEU A 80 -9.07 -4.21 -2.79
C LEU A 80 -9.57 -4.72 -4.14
N ALA A 81 -8.68 -5.05 -5.07
CA ALA A 81 -9.03 -5.56 -6.39
C ALA A 81 -9.89 -6.83 -6.31
N THR A 82 -9.56 -7.74 -5.41
CA THR A 82 -10.35 -8.96 -5.17
C THR A 82 -11.78 -8.63 -4.78
N THR A 83 -11.99 -7.68 -3.88
CA THR A 83 -13.34 -7.27 -3.44
C THR A 83 -14.09 -6.50 -4.52
N LEU A 84 -13.43 -5.55 -5.21
CA LEU A 84 -14.06 -4.76 -6.25
C LEU A 84 -14.44 -5.58 -7.50
N ARG A 85 -13.77 -6.69 -7.74
CA ARG A 85 -14.03 -7.63 -8.86
C ARG A 85 -14.91 -8.84 -8.47
N ALA A 86 -15.35 -8.93 -7.22
CA ALA A 86 -16.24 -9.98 -6.76
C ALA A 86 -17.60 -9.89 -7.45
N PRO A 87 -18.40 -10.98 -7.48
CA PRO A 87 -19.78 -10.93 -7.99
C PRO A 87 -20.66 -9.94 -7.20
N GLY A 88 -21.59 -9.30 -7.88
CA GLY A 88 -22.55 -8.38 -7.27
C GLY A 88 -22.66 -7.04 -8.01
N ALA A 89 -23.62 -6.23 -7.64
CA ALA A 89 -23.82 -4.90 -8.22
C ALA A 89 -22.68 -3.94 -7.82
N ALA A 90 -22.33 -3.02 -8.72
CA ALA A 90 -21.24 -2.07 -8.51
C ALA A 90 -21.34 -1.26 -7.21
N PRO A 91 -22.50 -0.73 -6.77
CA PRO A 91 -22.60 -0.02 -5.50
C PRO A 91 -22.28 -0.88 -4.29
N GLN A 92 -22.70 -2.15 -4.29
CA GLN A 92 -22.43 -3.09 -3.20
C GLN A 92 -20.94 -3.43 -3.11
N ARG A 93 -20.28 -3.66 -4.25
CA ARG A 93 -18.84 -3.93 -4.33
C ARG A 93 -18.02 -2.71 -3.92
N LEU A 94 -18.45 -1.51 -4.31
CA LEU A 94 -17.80 -0.25 -3.88
C LEU A 94 -17.87 -0.12 -2.36
N ALA A 95 -19.06 -0.27 -1.77
CA ALA A 95 -19.22 -0.20 -0.31
C ALA A 95 -18.36 -1.25 0.41
N ALA A 96 -18.38 -2.50 -0.06
CA ALA A 96 -17.59 -3.58 0.52
C ALA A 96 -16.08 -3.31 0.43
N GLY A 97 -15.59 -2.80 -0.69
CA GLY A 97 -14.18 -2.45 -0.89
C GLY A 97 -13.72 -1.34 0.05
N ILE A 98 -14.52 -0.30 0.23
CA ILE A 98 -14.20 0.82 1.14
C ILE A 98 -14.22 0.37 2.60
N GLN A 99 -15.22 -0.42 3.00
CA GLN A 99 -15.29 -0.99 4.35
C GLN A 99 -14.10 -1.88 4.66
N GLN A 100 -13.71 -2.74 3.71
CA GLN A 100 -12.54 -3.59 3.84
C GLN A 100 -11.26 -2.75 3.98
N PHE A 101 -11.08 -1.75 3.13
CA PHE A 101 -9.91 -0.86 3.17
C PHE A 101 -9.79 -0.16 4.52
N ALA A 102 -10.86 0.43 5.01
CA ALA A 102 -10.89 1.10 6.31
C ALA A 102 -10.61 0.13 7.48
N ALA A 103 -11.18 -1.07 7.46
CA ALA A 103 -10.96 -2.09 8.47
C ALA A 103 -9.49 -2.57 8.50
N ARG A 104 -8.90 -2.82 7.32
CA ARG A 104 -7.48 -3.20 7.20
C ARG A 104 -6.55 -2.09 7.66
N ALA A 105 -6.84 -0.84 7.29
CA ALA A 105 -6.09 0.32 7.73
C ALA A 105 -6.13 0.46 9.27
N TRP A 106 -7.28 0.26 9.87
CA TRP A 106 -7.41 0.32 11.33
C TRP A 106 -6.68 -0.83 12.04
N TYR A 107 -6.75 -2.04 11.50
CA TYR A 107 -6.05 -3.19 12.05
C TYR A 107 -4.53 -3.02 12.05
N SER A 108 -3.97 -2.42 10.99
CA SER A 108 -2.54 -2.14 10.82
C SER A 108 -2.25 -0.63 10.83
N ARG A 109 -2.69 0.09 11.85
CA ARG A 109 -2.73 1.56 11.93
C ARG A 109 -1.40 2.22 11.61
N ARG A 110 -0.31 1.72 12.16
CA ARG A 110 1.02 2.30 11.95
C ARG A 110 1.45 2.19 10.50
N LEU A 111 1.28 1.02 9.90
CA LEU A 111 1.58 0.79 8.49
C LEU A 111 0.66 1.63 7.60
N ALA A 112 -0.64 1.66 7.87
CA ALA A 112 -1.58 2.42 7.07
C ALA A 112 -1.24 3.92 7.07
N TYR A 113 -0.91 4.51 8.21
CA TYR A 113 -0.44 5.89 8.28
C TYR A 113 0.86 6.09 7.51
N ALA A 114 1.80 5.16 7.63
CA ALA A 114 3.07 5.21 6.90
C ALA A 114 2.85 5.23 5.37
N LEU A 115 1.91 4.44 4.86
CA LEU A 115 1.58 4.39 3.44
C LEU A 115 0.80 5.62 2.96
N ILE A 116 -0.07 6.18 3.80
CA ILE A 116 -0.98 7.27 3.41
C ILE A 116 -0.33 8.65 3.57
N ALA A 117 0.36 8.92 4.68
CA ALA A 117 0.66 10.28 5.08
C ALA A 117 2.01 10.53 5.76
N GLU A 118 2.73 9.52 6.21
CA GLU A 118 4.00 9.73 6.92
C GLU A 118 5.00 10.50 6.02
N PRO A 119 5.70 11.51 6.55
CA PRO A 119 6.82 12.13 5.83
C PRO A 119 7.93 11.11 5.54
N VAL A 120 8.37 11.07 4.30
CA VAL A 120 9.29 10.05 3.79
C VAL A 120 10.30 10.63 2.81
N GLU A 121 11.27 9.81 2.40
CA GLU A 121 12.23 10.15 1.35
C GLU A 121 11.51 10.33 -0.01
N PRO A 122 12.05 11.17 -0.92
CA PRO A 122 11.43 11.44 -2.22
C PRO A 122 11.09 10.19 -3.04
N GLN A 123 11.93 9.16 -2.99
CA GLN A 123 11.70 7.90 -3.71
C GLN A 123 10.44 7.17 -3.22
N VAL A 124 10.11 7.31 -1.93
CA VAL A 124 8.88 6.75 -1.36
C VAL A 124 7.67 7.56 -1.79
N ASP A 125 7.77 8.88 -1.82
CA ASP A 125 6.69 9.75 -2.33
C ASP A 125 6.36 9.47 -3.80
N GLU A 126 7.35 9.19 -4.63
CA GLU A 126 7.14 8.75 -6.02
C GLU A 126 6.30 7.46 -6.06
N GLN A 127 6.62 6.47 -5.23
CA GLN A 127 5.84 5.24 -5.12
C GLN A 127 4.42 5.51 -4.61
N ARG A 128 4.27 6.42 -3.65
CA ARG A 128 2.95 6.81 -3.12
C ARG A 128 2.05 7.37 -4.23
N LEU A 129 2.57 8.19 -5.12
CA LEU A 129 1.83 8.71 -6.27
C LEU A 129 1.42 7.60 -7.24
N LEU A 130 2.33 6.66 -7.55
CA LEU A 130 2.02 5.51 -8.41
C LEU A 130 0.90 4.65 -7.84
N TYR A 131 0.92 4.37 -6.54
CA TYR A 131 -0.12 3.56 -5.90
C TYR A 131 -1.45 4.31 -5.74
N ARG A 132 -1.45 5.63 -5.54
CA ARG A 132 -2.67 6.45 -5.62
C ARG A 132 -3.32 6.33 -6.99
N GLN A 133 -2.55 6.34 -8.05
CA GLN A 133 -3.05 6.08 -9.41
C GLN A 133 -3.60 4.66 -9.56
N ALA A 134 -2.92 3.64 -9.04
CA ALA A 134 -3.40 2.26 -9.08
C ALA A 134 -4.76 2.09 -8.37
N TYR A 135 -4.96 2.73 -7.22
CA TYR A 135 -6.26 2.78 -6.55
C TYR A 135 -7.32 3.50 -7.39
N ALA A 136 -6.97 4.64 -7.99
CA ALA A 136 -7.89 5.39 -8.84
C ALA A 136 -8.31 4.57 -10.08
N GLU A 137 -7.43 3.79 -10.66
CA GLU A 137 -7.75 2.88 -11.76
C GLU A 137 -8.73 1.78 -11.33
N LEU A 138 -8.54 1.16 -10.17
CA LEU A 138 -9.46 0.16 -9.63
C LEU A 138 -10.86 0.73 -9.39
N PHE A 139 -10.96 1.89 -8.75
CA PHE A 139 -12.25 2.56 -8.57
C PHE A 139 -12.84 3.01 -9.90
N GLY A 140 -12.02 3.51 -10.81
CA GLY A 140 -12.44 3.92 -12.14
C GLY A 140 -13.09 2.80 -12.93
N ASP A 141 -12.52 1.61 -12.94
CA ASP A 141 -13.09 0.44 -13.60
C ASP A 141 -14.48 0.10 -13.04
N LEU A 142 -14.64 0.10 -11.72
CA LEU A 142 -15.91 -0.16 -11.06
C LEU A 142 -16.95 0.94 -11.32
N LEU A 143 -16.53 2.19 -11.26
CA LEU A 143 -17.40 3.35 -11.54
C LEU A 143 -17.88 3.33 -12.99
N GLN A 144 -17.02 3.03 -13.94
CA GLN A 144 -17.37 2.90 -15.36
C GLN A 144 -18.42 1.81 -15.57
N GLU A 145 -18.25 0.65 -14.94
CA GLU A 145 -19.24 -0.44 -14.97
C GLU A 145 -20.58 0.02 -14.39
N GLY A 146 -20.58 0.68 -13.24
CA GLY A 146 -21.79 1.18 -12.58
C GLY A 146 -22.49 2.27 -13.39
N MET A 147 -21.76 3.17 -14.04
CA MET A 147 -22.31 4.19 -14.94
C MET A 147 -22.93 3.54 -16.18
N ALA A 148 -22.26 2.55 -16.78
CA ALA A 148 -22.80 1.82 -17.93
C ALA A 148 -24.07 1.03 -17.59
N ALA A 149 -24.19 0.53 -16.37
CA ALA A 149 -25.38 -0.15 -15.87
C ALA A 149 -26.50 0.80 -15.36
N GLY A 150 -26.27 2.12 -15.39
CA GLY A 150 -27.23 3.11 -14.87
C GLY A 150 -27.35 3.12 -13.34
N LEU A 151 -26.39 2.53 -12.64
CA LEU A 151 -26.35 2.46 -11.16
C LEU A 151 -25.64 3.66 -10.53
N PHE A 152 -24.81 4.34 -11.29
CA PHE A 152 -24.15 5.60 -10.93
C PHE A 152 -24.47 6.68 -11.98
N ALA A 153 -24.49 7.94 -11.55
CA ALA A 153 -24.61 9.08 -12.46
C ALA A 153 -23.42 9.16 -13.41
N GLN A 154 -23.63 9.70 -14.61
CA GLN A 154 -22.56 9.98 -15.55
C GLN A 154 -21.70 11.15 -15.03
N GLN A 155 -20.44 10.89 -14.79
CA GLN A 155 -19.48 11.86 -14.23
C GLN A 155 -18.12 11.74 -14.95
N PRO A 156 -17.27 12.76 -14.88
CA PRO A 156 -15.89 12.65 -15.37
C PRO A 156 -15.11 11.56 -14.62
N LEU A 157 -14.95 10.41 -15.25
CA LEU A 157 -14.47 9.16 -14.62
C LEU A 157 -13.14 9.33 -13.87
N ALA A 158 -12.14 9.92 -14.52
CA ALA A 158 -10.82 10.11 -13.91
C ALA A 158 -10.88 11.04 -12.69
N LEU A 159 -11.71 12.06 -12.74
CA LEU A 159 -11.87 13.01 -11.64
C LEU A 159 -12.57 12.39 -10.45
N ILE A 160 -13.71 11.73 -10.66
CA ILE A 160 -14.44 11.10 -9.54
C ILE A 160 -13.63 9.95 -8.89
N ALA A 161 -12.89 9.16 -9.68
CA ALA A 161 -12.00 8.14 -9.14
C ALA A 161 -10.90 8.74 -8.26
N ALA A 162 -10.26 9.83 -8.70
CA ALA A 162 -9.27 10.55 -7.90
C ALA A 162 -9.89 11.17 -6.64
N CYS A 163 -11.11 11.73 -6.73
CA CYS A 163 -11.84 12.27 -5.58
C CYS A 163 -12.11 11.19 -4.53
N LEU A 164 -12.51 9.98 -4.94
CA LEU A 164 -12.73 8.86 -4.01
C LEU A 164 -11.45 8.46 -3.28
N VAL A 165 -10.36 8.31 -4.00
CA VAL A 165 -9.04 8.00 -3.39
C VAL A 165 -8.66 9.07 -2.38
N GLY A 166 -8.78 10.34 -2.76
CA GLY A 166 -8.47 11.48 -1.88
C GLY A 166 -9.39 11.55 -0.66
N ALA A 167 -10.69 11.39 -0.84
CA ALA A 167 -11.67 11.44 0.26
C ALA A 167 -11.44 10.31 1.28
N ILE A 168 -11.17 9.09 0.82
CA ILE A 168 -10.91 7.93 1.69
C ILE A 168 -9.60 8.15 2.46
N ALA A 169 -8.53 8.54 1.78
CA ALA A 169 -7.24 8.79 2.41
C ALA A 169 -7.33 9.92 3.44
N GLU A 170 -7.93 11.04 3.10
CA GLU A 170 -8.07 12.19 4.00
C GLU A 170 -8.91 11.86 5.24
N ALA A 171 -10.00 11.12 5.07
CA ALA A 171 -10.83 10.68 6.19
C ALA A 171 -10.07 9.79 7.18
N LEU A 172 -9.02 9.10 6.75
CA LEU A 172 -8.23 8.17 7.57
C LEU A 172 -6.98 8.81 8.20
N VAL A 173 -6.45 9.89 7.64
CA VAL A 173 -5.17 10.49 8.08
C VAL A 173 -5.21 10.87 9.56
N GLY A 174 -6.19 11.64 9.99
CA GLY A 174 -6.31 12.08 11.39
C GLY A 174 -6.47 10.92 12.37
N PRO A 175 -7.45 10.02 12.16
CA PRO A 175 -7.64 8.85 13.03
C PRO A 175 -6.45 7.91 13.11
N LEU A 176 -5.69 7.74 12.04
CA LEU A 176 -4.52 6.85 11.99
C LEU A 176 -3.23 7.49 12.52
N ALA A 177 -3.16 8.83 12.60
CA ALA A 177 -1.95 9.53 13.03
C ALA A 177 -1.47 9.05 14.40
N PRO A 178 -0.15 8.90 14.62
CA PRO A 178 0.41 8.37 15.88
C PRO A 178 0.01 9.16 17.13
N ALA A 179 -0.17 10.48 16.99
CA ALA A 179 -0.64 11.38 18.05
C ALA A 179 -2.17 11.53 18.06
N GLY A 180 -2.87 10.86 17.16
CA GLY A 180 -4.32 10.94 17.01
C GLY A 180 -5.04 10.27 18.18
N GLN A 181 -5.94 11.03 18.81
CA GLN A 181 -6.90 10.52 19.81
C GLN A 181 -8.28 10.32 19.19
N SER A 182 -8.39 10.43 17.89
CA SER A 182 -9.66 10.28 17.19
C SER A 182 -10.18 8.84 17.31
N PRO A 183 -11.48 8.64 17.44
CA PRO A 183 -12.07 7.31 17.44
C PRO A 183 -11.87 6.65 16.08
N GLN A 184 -12.04 5.33 16.04
CA GLN A 184 -12.05 4.59 14.78
C GLN A 184 -13.09 5.19 13.83
N PRO A 185 -12.74 5.48 12.58
CA PRO A 185 -13.72 5.87 11.57
C PRO A 185 -14.74 4.74 11.39
N ASP A 186 -16.02 5.09 11.32
CA ASP A 186 -17.05 4.10 10.99
C ASP A 186 -16.95 3.71 9.51
N PRO A 187 -16.56 2.45 9.20
CA PRO A 187 -16.42 2.02 7.81
C PRO A 187 -17.72 2.09 7.01
N GLN A 188 -18.87 1.96 7.67
CA GLN A 188 -20.18 2.05 7.01
C GLN A 188 -20.50 3.49 6.61
N GLN A 189 -20.20 4.45 7.48
CA GLN A 189 -20.37 5.87 7.16
C GLN A 189 -19.43 6.30 6.03
N LEU A 190 -18.17 5.87 6.06
CA LEU A 190 -17.22 6.17 4.99
C LEU A 190 -17.68 5.62 3.65
N ALA A 191 -18.18 4.39 3.62
CA ALA A 191 -18.75 3.78 2.42
C ALA A 191 -20.00 4.53 1.93
N ALA A 192 -20.89 4.95 2.84
CA ALA A 192 -22.11 5.68 2.50
C ALA A 192 -21.79 7.05 1.86
N VAL A 193 -20.85 7.79 2.41
CA VAL A 193 -20.39 9.08 1.83
C VAL A 193 -19.78 8.86 0.44
N SER A 194 -18.96 7.83 0.28
CA SER A 194 -18.33 7.50 -1.01
C SER A 194 -19.37 7.10 -2.07
N LEU A 195 -20.41 6.37 -1.69
CA LEU A 195 -21.54 6.07 -2.59
C LEU A 195 -22.28 7.34 -2.99
N THR A 196 -22.52 8.26 -2.05
CA THR A 196 -23.17 9.55 -2.34
C THR A 196 -22.38 10.37 -3.36
N LEU A 197 -21.05 10.36 -3.28
CA LEU A 197 -20.19 11.02 -4.28
C LEU A 197 -20.25 10.36 -5.65
N SER A 198 -20.64 9.09 -5.73
CA SER A 198 -20.73 8.29 -6.98
C SER A 198 -22.10 8.35 -7.64
N HIS A 199 -23.13 8.82 -6.92
CA HIS A 199 -24.51 9.00 -7.42
C HIS A 199 -24.74 10.42 -7.95
#